data_21335ae798c1cf2acdfef2485573c086
#
_entry.id   21335ae798c1cf2acdfef2485573c086
#
_cell.length_a   1.000
_cell.length_b   1.000
_cell.length_c   1.000
_cell.angle_alpha   90.00
_cell.angle_beta   90.00
_cell.angle_gamma   90.00
#
_symmetry.space_group_name_H-M   'P 1'
#
loop_
_entity.id
_entity.type
_entity.pdbx_description
1 polymer ?
#
loop_
_entity_poly.entity_id
_entity_poly.type
_entity_poly.pdbx_seq_one_letter_code
_entity_poly.pdbx_strand_id
1 'polypeptide(L)'
;MNSIYKDDSLTLHTDLYQINMMKTYWETGVSEKKAIFEAYFRKLPFENGYAIFAGLERIVRYIEQLRFSKTDIDYLRGLGHYPEEFLTYLENFEFKGSIRSAVEGELVFANEPLVQVEGTLAECQLIETALLNIVNFQTLIATKASRVRMVSGNDPVLEFGTRRAQELDAAIWGTRAAYIGGCDATSNVRAGKMFGIPVSGTHAHSLVQAYRDDYEAFKAYAESHRDCVFLVDTYDILKSGVPNAIRVAKEFGDKINFLGVRIDSGDMAYMSKKVRQQLDEAGFTKAKIYASSDLDEKTILNLKMQGAKIDVWGIGTRLITAYDQPALGCVYKLVSIEDENGVMVDTMKISNNAEKVSTPGKKQVWRITRNSDGKSEGDYIALWDERPDQLDELFMFHPVYTYINKTVKDFTARPILQKIFENGKRVYELPKLQEIKAYKDEQIEALWDEYKRILNPEQYPVDLSQKTYDQKLASIAEIREEVRLKSEQLAKENAK
;
A
#
# COMPACT_ATOMS: atom_id res chain seq x y z
N MET A 1 -23.32 16.81 19.18
CA MET A 1 -22.36 16.59 18.07
C MET A 1 -22.08 15.10 18.00
N ASN A 2 -22.55 14.44 16.96
CA ASN A 2 -22.12 13.06 16.68
C ASN A 2 -20.65 13.14 16.27
N SER A 3 -19.80 12.47 17.02
CA SER A 3 -18.37 12.41 16.69
C SER A 3 -18.22 11.60 15.40
N ILE A 4 -17.59 12.19 14.37
CA ILE A 4 -17.20 11.48 13.13
C ILE A 4 -16.34 10.24 13.41
N TYR A 5 -15.74 10.16 14.60
CA TYR A 5 -14.93 9.02 15.06
C TYR A 5 -15.73 7.87 15.69
N LYS A 6 -17.07 7.98 15.73
CA LYS A 6 -17.99 6.90 16.20
C LYS A 6 -18.65 6.15 15.06
N ASP A 7 -18.51 6.62 13.83
CA ASP A 7 -19.00 5.92 12.65
C ASP A 7 -17.96 4.88 12.23
N ASP A 8 -18.16 3.65 12.65
CA ASP A 8 -17.23 2.55 12.39
C ASP A 8 -17.56 1.81 11.08
N SER A 9 -18.76 2.04 10.48
CA SER A 9 -19.20 1.26 9.31
C SER A 9 -18.52 1.66 8.01
N LEU A 10 -18.12 2.91 7.85
CA LEU A 10 -17.61 3.49 6.61
C LEU A 10 -18.54 3.32 5.39
N THR A 11 -19.81 2.97 5.57
CA THR A 11 -20.75 2.71 4.47
C THR A 11 -20.95 3.92 3.58
N LEU A 12 -21.03 5.12 4.18
CA LEU A 12 -21.12 6.39 3.45
C LEU A 12 -19.73 6.96 3.05
N HIS A 13 -18.64 6.23 3.30
CA HIS A 13 -17.32 6.60 2.77
C HIS A 13 -17.25 6.22 1.27
N THR A 14 -18.09 6.88 0.48
CA THR A 14 -18.26 6.64 -0.95
C THR A 14 -18.53 7.95 -1.68
N ASP A 15 -18.35 7.96 -2.99
CA ASP A 15 -18.74 9.09 -3.83
C ASP A 15 -20.23 9.07 -4.14
N LEU A 16 -20.86 10.24 -4.28
CA LEU A 16 -22.28 10.35 -4.55
C LEU A 16 -22.72 9.58 -5.79
N TYR A 17 -21.89 9.52 -6.83
CA TYR A 17 -22.21 8.80 -8.05
C TYR A 17 -22.44 7.29 -7.83
N GLN A 18 -21.86 6.69 -6.80
CA GLN A 18 -22.09 5.29 -6.47
C GLN A 18 -23.54 5.06 -6.05
N ILE A 19 -24.05 5.89 -5.15
CA ILE A 19 -25.47 5.82 -4.72
C ILE A 19 -26.40 6.14 -5.88
N ASN A 20 -26.07 7.14 -6.72
CA ASN A 20 -26.86 7.48 -7.89
C ASN A 20 -26.91 6.35 -8.93
N MET A 21 -25.79 5.67 -9.16
CA MET A 21 -25.76 4.50 -10.04
C MET A 21 -26.54 3.33 -9.46
N MET A 22 -26.43 3.06 -8.15
CA MET A 22 -27.24 2.04 -7.48
C MET A 22 -28.74 2.32 -7.65
N LYS A 23 -29.17 3.60 -7.50
CA LYS A 23 -30.56 4.00 -7.75
C LYS A 23 -30.97 3.69 -9.20
N THR A 24 -30.14 4.08 -10.17
CA THR A 24 -30.40 3.80 -11.59
C THR A 24 -30.50 2.30 -11.87
N TYR A 25 -29.59 1.49 -11.32
CA TYR A 25 -29.63 0.03 -11.46
C TYR A 25 -30.88 -0.58 -10.84
N TRP A 26 -31.29 -0.08 -9.68
CA TRP A 26 -32.50 -0.52 -8.99
C TRP A 26 -33.76 -0.17 -9.79
N GLU A 27 -33.90 1.08 -10.26
CA GLU A 27 -35.06 1.55 -11.06
C GLU A 27 -35.17 0.81 -12.40
N THR A 28 -34.06 0.44 -13.02
CA THR A 28 -34.04 -0.27 -14.32
C THR A 28 -34.03 -1.79 -14.19
N GLY A 29 -34.04 -2.33 -12.96
CA GLY A 29 -34.08 -3.76 -12.69
C GLY A 29 -32.80 -4.53 -12.95
N VAL A 30 -31.65 -3.84 -13.10
CA VAL A 30 -30.34 -4.49 -13.35
C VAL A 30 -29.46 -4.61 -12.11
N SER A 31 -29.91 -4.12 -10.94
CA SER A 31 -29.17 -4.15 -9.68
C SER A 31 -28.68 -5.53 -9.29
N GLU A 32 -29.50 -6.56 -9.55
CA GLU A 32 -29.26 -7.95 -9.13
C GLU A 32 -28.49 -8.78 -10.18
N LYS A 33 -28.15 -8.22 -11.36
CA LYS A 33 -27.32 -8.89 -12.35
C LYS A 33 -25.96 -9.20 -11.74
N LYS A 34 -25.45 -10.40 -11.97
CA LYS A 34 -24.09 -10.77 -11.54
C LYS A 34 -23.05 -9.95 -12.27
N ALA A 35 -22.05 -9.50 -11.55
CA ALA A 35 -20.98 -8.69 -12.10
C ALA A 35 -19.64 -9.07 -11.48
N ILE A 36 -18.56 -8.84 -12.22
CA ILE A 36 -17.19 -9.00 -11.76
C ILE A 36 -16.43 -7.71 -12.03
N PHE A 37 -15.82 -7.17 -10.98
CA PHE A 37 -14.96 -6.00 -11.05
C PHE A 37 -13.55 -6.34 -10.59
N GLU A 38 -12.57 -5.59 -11.10
CA GLU A 38 -11.18 -5.72 -10.70
C GLU A 38 -10.56 -4.35 -10.38
N ALA A 39 -9.81 -4.32 -9.27
CA ALA A 39 -8.97 -3.18 -8.90
C ALA A 39 -7.52 -3.45 -9.32
N TYR A 40 -6.88 -2.46 -9.94
CA TYR A 40 -5.46 -2.50 -10.34
C TYR A 40 -4.92 -1.08 -10.52
N PHE A 41 -3.59 -0.94 -10.53
CA PHE A 41 -2.94 0.33 -10.90
C PHE A 41 -2.18 0.18 -12.23
N ARG A 42 -1.90 1.30 -12.89
CA ARG A 42 -1.32 1.31 -14.25
C ARG A 42 0.17 1.57 -14.28
N LYS A 43 0.72 2.18 -13.25
CA LYS A 43 2.14 2.55 -13.17
C LYS A 43 2.63 2.27 -11.76
N LEU A 44 3.82 1.71 -11.69
CA LEU A 44 4.49 1.51 -10.40
C LEU A 44 4.79 2.86 -9.74
N PRO A 45 4.59 2.97 -8.41
CA PRO A 45 4.87 4.21 -7.71
C PRO A 45 6.38 4.45 -7.59
N PHE A 46 6.78 5.73 -7.51
CA PHE A 46 8.16 6.17 -7.27
C PHE A 46 9.17 5.69 -8.32
N GLU A 47 8.72 5.37 -9.54
CA GLU A 47 9.57 4.72 -10.56
C GLU A 47 10.25 3.45 -10.03
N ASN A 48 9.61 2.75 -9.09
CA ASN A 48 10.13 1.53 -8.48
C ASN A 48 9.88 0.31 -9.38
N GLY A 49 10.61 -0.79 -9.17
CA GLY A 49 10.42 -2.02 -9.93
C GLY A 49 9.28 -2.90 -9.43
N TYR A 50 8.68 -2.58 -8.27
CA TYR A 50 7.56 -3.32 -7.65
C TYR A 50 6.76 -2.41 -6.72
N ALA A 51 5.57 -2.85 -6.31
CA ALA A 51 4.83 -2.28 -5.19
C ALA A 51 4.54 -3.37 -4.14
N ILE A 52 4.28 -2.97 -2.90
CA ILE A 52 3.91 -3.88 -1.81
C ILE A 52 2.43 -3.69 -1.51
N PHE A 53 1.65 -4.73 -1.74
CA PHE A 53 0.23 -4.69 -1.46
C PHE A 53 -0.03 -4.60 0.05
N ALA A 54 -0.85 -3.62 0.45
CA ALA A 54 -1.29 -3.42 1.82
C ALA A 54 -2.70 -2.82 1.85
N GLY A 55 -3.41 -3.04 2.97
CA GLY A 55 -4.77 -2.53 3.19
C GLY A 55 -5.84 -3.62 3.30
N LEU A 56 -5.51 -4.90 3.10
CA LEU A 56 -6.48 -5.98 3.11
C LEU A 56 -7.20 -6.10 4.48
N GLU A 57 -6.49 -5.94 5.59
CA GLU A 57 -7.13 -5.96 6.91
C GLU A 57 -8.24 -4.90 7.02
N ARG A 58 -8.00 -3.69 6.52
CA ARG A 58 -9.00 -2.62 6.58
C ARG A 58 -10.16 -2.88 5.61
N ILE A 59 -9.89 -3.45 4.43
CA ILE A 59 -10.95 -3.89 3.50
C ILE A 59 -11.83 -4.94 4.15
N VAL A 60 -11.24 -5.95 4.81
CA VAL A 60 -11.99 -6.99 5.52
C VAL A 60 -12.90 -6.37 6.57
N ARG A 61 -12.39 -5.48 7.40
CA ARG A 61 -13.20 -4.77 8.43
C ARG A 61 -14.32 -3.93 7.80
N TYR A 62 -14.04 -3.26 6.69
CA TYR A 62 -15.03 -2.48 5.95
C TYR A 62 -16.18 -3.36 5.45
N ILE A 63 -15.87 -4.47 4.78
CA ILE A 63 -16.88 -5.38 4.24
C ILE A 63 -17.70 -6.05 5.35
N GLU A 64 -17.08 -6.47 6.46
CA GLU A 64 -17.79 -7.07 7.62
C GLU A 64 -18.78 -6.08 8.26
N GLN A 65 -18.56 -4.78 8.14
CA GLN A 65 -19.39 -3.74 8.73
C GLN A 65 -20.27 -3.03 7.69
N LEU A 66 -20.21 -3.41 6.42
CA LEU A 66 -20.88 -2.74 5.33
C LEU A 66 -22.40 -2.93 5.40
N ARG A 67 -23.08 -1.93 5.93
CA ARG A 67 -24.54 -1.84 6.04
C ARG A 67 -24.95 -0.39 6.23
N PHE A 68 -26.07 0.00 5.67
CA PHE A 68 -26.65 1.32 5.93
C PHE A 68 -27.31 1.34 7.29
N SER A 69 -26.83 2.20 8.16
CA SER A 69 -27.46 2.45 9.47
C SER A 69 -28.72 3.31 9.29
N LYS A 70 -29.57 3.34 10.33
CA LYS A 70 -30.72 4.24 10.31
C LYS A 70 -30.31 5.71 10.11
N THR A 71 -29.20 6.12 10.69
CA THR A 71 -28.69 7.50 10.53
C THR A 71 -28.20 7.77 9.12
N ASP A 72 -27.66 6.78 8.42
CA ASP A 72 -27.27 6.90 7.01
C ASP A 72 -28.50 7.08 6.13
N ILE A 73 -29.54 6.26 6.35
CA ILE A 73 -30.80 6.34 5.62
C ILE A 73 -31.49 7.68 5.88
N ASP A 74 -31.57 8.13 7.12
CA ASP A 74 -32.14 9.44 7.47
C ASP A 74 -31.40 10.60 6.81
N TYR A 75 -30.06 10.50 6.72
CA TYR A 75 -29.24 11.48 5.99
C TYR A 75 -29.56 11.48 4.48
N LEU A 76 -29.58 10.31 3.84
CA LEU A 76 -29.89 10.18 2.41
C LEU A 76 -31.32 10.67 2.10
N ARG A 77 -32.28 10.38 2.99
CA ARG A 77 -33.66 10.91 2.90
C ARG A 77 -33.67 12.44 2.94
N GLY A 78 -32.86 13.03 3.81
CA GLY A 78 -32.73 14.47 3.95
C GLY A 78 -32.19 15.19 2.72
N LEU A 79 -31.46 14.48 1.82
CA LEU A 79 -31.00 15.03 0.55
C LEU A 79 -32.17 15.27 -0.47
N GLY A 80 -33.30 14.56 -0.31
CA GLY A 80 -34.47 14.71 -1.19
C GLY A 80 -34.30 14.16 -2.60
N HIS A 81 -33.25 13.33 -2.85
CA HIS A 81 -32.95 12.78 -4.17
C HIS A 81 -33.42 11.35 -4.39
N TYR A 82 -33.84 10.67 -3.34
CA TYR A 82 -34.10 9.24 -3.34
C TYR A 82 -35.53 8.93 -2.88
N PRO A 83 -36.30 8.10 -3.62
CA PRO A 83 -37.63 7.68 -3.20
C PRO A 83 -37.52 6.70 -2.02
N GLU A 84 -38.60 6.62 -1.20
CA GLU A 84 -38.62 5.78 0.01
C GLU A 84 -38.41 4.30 -0.29
N GLU A 85 -38.87 3.83 -1.45
CA GLU A 85 -38.70 2.44 -1.88
C GLU A 85 -37.21 2.11 -2.09
N PHE A 86 -36.44 3.03 -2.67
CA PHE A 86 -34.99 2.86 -2.83
C PHE A 86 -34.27 2.98 -1.49
N LEU A 87 -34.69 3.88 -0.59
CA LEU A 87 -34.13 3.97 0.76
C LEU A 87 -34.37 2.68 1.56
N THR A 88 -35.55 2.07 1.39
CA THR A 88 -35.86 0.74 1.98
C THR A 88 -34.98 -0.35 1.37
N TYR A 89 -34.67 -0.31 0.06
CA TYR A 89 -33.70 -1.21 -0.56
C TYR A 89 -32.32 -1.07 0.06
N LEU A 90 -31.81 0.15 0.28
CA LEU A 90 -30.54 0.40 0.93
C LEU A 90 -30.53 -0.04 2.40
N GLU A 91 -31.61 0.18 3.14
CA GLU A 91 -31.73 -0.26 4.55
C GLU A 91 -31.59 -1.78 4.71
N ASN A 92 -32.02 -2.55 3.70
CA ASN A 92 -31.92 -4.00 3.65
C ASN A 92 -30.65 -4.50 2.94
N PHE A 93 -29.75 -3.59 2.56
CA PHE A 93 -28.53 -3.96 1.85
C PHE A 93 -27.61 -4.79 2.74
N GLU A 94 -27.14 -5.90 2.19
CA GLU A 94 -26.14 -6.79 2.78
C GLU A 94 -25.19 -7.26 1.68
N PHE A 95 -23.91 -7.18 1.90
CA PHE A 95 -22.91 -7.71 0.95
C PHE A 95 -22.90 -9.25 1.00
N LYS A 96 -23.31 -9.88 -0.09
CA LYS A 96 -23.34 -11.35 -0.27
C LYS A 96 -22.36 -11.83 -1.34
N GLY A 97 -21.60 -10.93 -1.89
CA GLY A 97 -20.60 -11.23 -2.92
C GLY A 97 -19.38 -12.02 -2.42
N SER A 98 -18.47 -12.27 -3.33
CA SER A 98 -17.18 -12.90 -3.08
C SER A 98 -16.05 -11.93 -3.41
N ILE A 99 -14.98 -11.97 -2.64
CA ILE A 99 -13.77 -11.16 -2.87
C ILE A 99 -12.57 -12.06 -2.92
N ARG A 100 -11.76 -11.86 -3.95
CA ARG A 100 -10.40 -12.40 -4.07
C ARG A 100 -9.42 -11.25 -4.08
N SER A 101 -8.28 -11.44 -3.44
CA SER A 101 -7.27 -10.37 -3.32
C SER A 101 -5.87 -10.94 -3.25
N ALA A 102 -4.89 -10.16 -3.71
CA ALA A 102 -3.53 -10.32 -3.24
C ALA A 102 -3.53 -10.23 -1.71
N VAL A 103 -2.62 -10.92 -1.04
CA VAL A 103 -2.47 -10.84 0.41
C VAL A 103 -1.50 -9.71 0.78
N GLU A 104 -1.60 -9.19 2.00
CA GLU A 104 -0.68 -8.13 2.43
C GLU A 104 0.76 -8.63 2.46
N GLY A 105 1.67 -7.79 2.03
CA GLY A 105 3.09 -8.14 1.87
C GLY A 105 3.43 -8.74 0.52
N GLU A 106 2.45 -9.10 -0.31
CA GLU A 106 2.69 -9.58 -1.67
C GLU A 106 3.30 -8.46 -2.52
N LEU A 107 4.29 -8.80 -3.35
CA LEU A 107 4.77 -7.90 -4.37
C LEU A 107 3.79 -7.90 -5.53
N VAL A 108 3.43 -6.70 -5.97
CA VAL A 108 2.43 -6.49 -7.02
C VAL A 108 2.95 -5.53 -8.07
N PHE A 109 2.45 -5.68 -9.29
CA PHE A 109 2.95 -4.94 -10.44
C PHE A 109 1.82 -4.22 -11.19
N ALA A 110 2.20 -3.36 -12.13
CA ALA A 110 1.22 -2.60 -12.90
C ALA A 110 0.39 -3.49 -13.82
N ASN A 111 -0.89 -3.16 -13.97
CA ASN A 111 -1.87 -3.80 -14.85
C ASN A 111 -2.30 -5.23 -14.49
N GLU A 112 -1.93 -5.71 -13.32
CA GLU A 112 -2.44 -6.98 -12.80
C GLU A 112 -3.59 -6.75 -11.81
N PRO A 113 -4.63 -7.61 -11.79
CA PRO A 113 -5.67 -7.57 -10.77
C PRO A 113 -5.10 -7.74 -9.37
N LEU A 114 -5.40 -6.78 -8.47
CA LEU A 114 -5.03 -6.83 -7.05
C LEU A 114 -6.18 -7.32 -6.18
N VAL A 115 -7.38 -6.88 -6.51
CA VAL A 115 -8.62 -7.26 -5.84
C VAL A 115 -9.68 -7.52 -6.91
N GLN A 116 -10.34 -8.66 -6.82
CA GLN A 116 -11.45 -9.05 -7.68
C GLN A 116 -12.70 -9.21 -6.82
N VAL A 117 -13.78 -8.55 -7.22
CA VAL A 117 -15.07 -8.57 -6.54
C VAL A 117 -16.11 -9.17 -7.47
N GLU A 118 -16.81 -10.19 -7.00
CA GLU A 118 -17.87 -10.90 -7.69
C GLU A 118 -19.14 -10.86 -6.83
N GLY A 119 -20.24 -10.33 -7.36
CA GLY A 119 -21.50 -10.18 -6.65
C GLY A 119 -22.58 -9.62 -7.55
N THR A 120 -23.63 -9.03 -6.97
CA THR A 120 -24.58 -8.24 -7.76
C THR A 120 -23.93 -6.94 -8.23
N LEU A 121 -24.44 -6.37 -9.32
CA LEU A 121 -23.92 -5.12 -9.87
C LEU A 121 -23.94 -4.00 -8.82
N ALA A 122 -25.00 -3.91 -8.02
CA ALA A 122 -25.12 -2.92 -6.95
C ALA A 122 -24.08 -3.14 -5.82
N GLU A 123 -23.89 -4.38 -5.38
CA GLU A 123 -22.87 -4.72 -4.35
C GLU A 123 -21.47 -4.35 -4.81
N CYS A 124 -21.11 -4.78 -6.04
CA CYS A 124 -19.78 -4.51 -6.59
C CYS A 124 -19.54 -3.02 -6.79
N GLN A 125 -20.56 -2.26 -7.20
CA GLN A 125 -20.45 -0.83 -7.47
C GLN A 125 -20.23 -0.01 -6.18
N LEU A 126 -20.95 -0.30 -5.12
CA LEU A 126 -20.92 0.48 -3.87
C LEU A 126 -19.52 0.55 -3.25
N ILE A 127 -18.78 -0.53 -3.29
CA ILE A 127 -17.52 -0.67 -2.55
C ILE A 127 -16.31 -0.01 -3.23
N GLU A 128 -16.45 0.48 -4.46
CA GLU A 128 -15.34 1.03 -5.27
C GLU A 128 -14.52 2.07 -4.50
N THR A 129 -15.18 3.13 -4.01
CA THR A 129 -14.47 4.28 -3.45
C THR A 129 -13.68 3.91 -2.19
N ALA A 130 -14.29 3.22 -1.25
CA ALA A 130 -13.64 2.82 -0.01
C ALA A 130 -12.48 1.83 -0.28
N LEU A 131 -12.71 0.83 -1.14
CA LEU A 131 -11.70 -0.15 -1.52
C LEU A 131 -10.48 0.55 -2.14
N LEU A 132 -10.71 1.40 -3.14
CA LEU A 132 -9.63 2.12 -3.82
C LEU A 132 -8.88 3.07 -2.87
N ASN A 133 -9.59 3.80 -2.02
CA ASN A 133 -8.97 4.70 -1.05
C ASN A 133 -8.02 3.95 -0.11
N ILE A 134 -8.44 2.80 0.39
CA ILE A 134 -7.65 1.96 1.30
C ILE A 134 -6.42 1.40 0.58
N VAL A 135 -6.61 0.78 -0.59
CA VAL A 135 -5.51 0.16 -1.37
C VAL A 135 -4.50 1.22 -1.82
N ASN A 136 -4.97 2.35 -2.37
CA ASN A 136 -4.10 3.43 -2.82
C ASN A 136 -3.14 3.89 -1.73
N PHE A 137 -3.67 4.22 -0.57
CA PHE A 137 -2.88 4.81 0.50
C PHE A 137 -1.91 3.81 1.13
N GLN A 138 -2.41 2.65 1.56
CA GLN A 138 -1.56 1.72 2.31
C GLN A 138 -0.49 1.05 1.43
N THR A 139 -0.82 0.71 0.18
CA THR A 139 0.15 0.17 -0.79
C THR A 139 1.24 1.20 -1.11
N LEU A 140 0.86 2.47 -1.27
CA LEU A 140 1.80 3.55 -1.52
C LEU A 140 2.80 3.73 -0.37
N ILE A 141 2.31 3.78 0.88
CA ILE A 141 3.17 3.94 2.06
C ILE A 141 4.05 2.71 2.31
N ALA A 142 3.50 1.49 2.16
CA ALA A 142 4.29 0.27 2.30
C ALA A 142 5.43 0.21 1.27
N THR A 143 5.15 0.59 0.03
CA THR A 143 6.17 0.66 -1.04
C THR A 143 7.22 1.72 -0.75
N LYS A 144 6.83 2.91 -0.28
CA LYS A 144 7.78 3.97 0.13
C LYS A 144 8.69 3.51 1.27
N ALA A 145 8.14 2.83 2.27
CA ALA A 145 8.90 2.27 3.38
C ALA A 145 9.90 1.20 2.92
N SER A 146 9.51 0.37 1.95
CA SER A 146 10.41 -0.64 1.37
C SER A 146 11.61 -0.01 0.66
N ARG A 147 11.42 1.07 -0.08
CA ARG A 147 12.52 1.81 -0.72
C ARG A 147 13.52 2.33 0.32
N VAL A 148 13.00 2.86 1.43
CA VAL A 148 13.84 3.28 2.56
C VAL A 148 14.60 2.09 3.16
N ARG A 149 13.93 0.97 3.40
CA ARG A 149 14.55 -0.26 3.92
C ARG A 149 15.68 -0.75 3.02
N MET A 150 15.49 -0.72 1.71
CA MET A 150 16.50 -1.17 0.75
C MET A 150 17.81 -0.39 0.86
N VAL A 151 17.76 0.92 1.01
CA VAL A 151 18.97 1.74 1.15
C VAL A 151 19.55 1.72 2.56
N SER A 152 18.71 1.51 3.57
CA SER A 152 19.16 1.39 4.96
C SER A 152 19.89 0.07 5.21
N GLY A 153 19.56 -0.98 4.46
CA GLY A 153 20.11 -2.32 4.69
C GLY A 153 19.69 -2.86 6.06
N ASN A 154 20.66 -3.20 6.90
CA ASN A 154 20.43 -3.74 8.25
C ASN A 154 20.27 -2.65 9.33
N ASP A 155 20.45 -1.38 9.00
CA ASP A 155 20.28 -0.30 9.98
C ASP A 155 18.80 -0.19 10.38
N PRO A 156 18.48 -0.02 11.69
CA PRO A 156 17.10 0.18 12.12
C PRO A 156 16.46 1.42 11.49
N VAL A 157 15.20 1.26 11.04
CA VAL A 157 14.36 2.32 10.49
C VAL A 157 13.17 2.56 11.41
N LEU A 158 13.04 3.78 11.92
CA LEU A 158 11.99 4.19 12.83
C LEU A 158 11.01 5.14 12.11
N GLU A 159 9.71 4.85 12.18
CA GLU A 159 8.66 5.69 11.62
C GLU A 159 8.32 6.82 12.61
N PHE A 160 8.57 8.09 12.25
CA PHE A 160 8.37 9.29 13.06
C PHE A 160 7.40 10.30 12.45
N GLY A 161 6.49 9.83 11.59
CA GLY A 161 5.64 10.68 10.77
C GLY A 161 4.29 11.07 11.37
N THR A 162 3.88 10.54 12.53
CA THR A 162 2.53 10.70 13.09
C THR A 162 1.99 12.13 13.00
N ARG A 163 2.77 13.14 13.41
CA ARG A 163 2.37 14.55 13.42
C ARG A 163 2.37 15.22 12.03
N ARG A 164 2.79 14.52 10.99
CA ARG A 164 2.93 15.00 9.60
C ARG A 164 1.95 14.34 8.64
N ALA A 165 1.31 13.25 9.07
CA ALA A 165 0.32 12.55 8.28
C ALA A 165 -0.95 13.41 8.09
N GLN A 166 -1.69 13.11 7.03
CA GLN A 166 -2.99 13.72 6.74
C GLN A 166 -4.06 13.08 7.64
N GLU A 167 -4.27 13.67 8.83
CA GLU A 167 -5.25 13.24 9.83
C GLU A 167 -4.90 11.92 10.57
N LEU A 168 -5.76 11.57 11.53
CA LEU A 168 -5.60 10.43 12.42
C LEU A 168 -5.52 9.10 11.67
N ASP A 169 -6.38 8.90 10.71
CA ASP A 169 -6.47 7.67 9.94
C ASP A 169 -5.20 7.44 9.13
N ALA A 170 -4.70 8.47 8.44
CA ALA A 170 -3.45 8.40 7.71
C ALA A 170 -2.27 8.12 8.65
N ALA A 171 -2.24 8.72 9.84
CA ALA A 171 -1.21 8.45 10.83
C ALA A 171 -1.22 6.99 11.31
N ILE A 172 -2.39 6.42 11.59
CA ILE A 172 -2.52 5.06 12.14
C ILE A 172 -2.27 4.00 11.07
N TRP A 173 -3.02 4.05 9.97
CA TRP A 173 -2.92 3.06 8.88
C TRP A 173 -1.64 3.21 8.07
N GLY A 174 -1.12 4.45 7.95
CA GLY A 174 0.18 4.70 7.35
C GLY A 174 1.34 4.12 8.17
N THR A 175 1.31 4.24 9.51
CA THR A 175 2.28 3.57 10.38
C THR A 175 2.23 2.04 10.21
N ARG A 176 1.04 1.45 10.14
CA ARG A 176 0.89 0.01 9.89
C ARG A 176 1.50 -0.39 8.53
N ALA A 177 1.19 0.35 7.49
CA ALA A 177 1.72 0.12 6.15
C ALA A 177 3.25 0.30 6.11
N ALA A 178 3.80 1.30 6.79
CA ALA A 178 5.24 1.52 6.90
C ALA A 178 5.95 0.35 7.61
N TYR A 179 5.31 -0.24 8.62
CA TYR A 179 5.85 -1.43 9.29
C TYR A 179 5.88 -2.65 8.35
N ILE A 180 4.81 -2.88 7.56
CA ILE A 180 4.80 -3.92 6.51
C ILE A 180 5.95 -3.67 5.53
N GLY A 181 6.12 -2.42 5.08
CA GLY A 181 7.16 -2.04 4.13
C GLY A 181 8.59 -2.17 4.65
N GLY A 182 8.80 -2.28 5.99
CA GLY A 182 10.12 -2.58 6.53
C GLY A 182 10.61 -1.69 7.67
N CYS A 183 9.79 -0.74 8.17
CA CYS A 183 10.12 -0.05 9.42
C CYS A 183 10.15 -1.03 10.60
N ASP A 184 11.04 -0.79 11.57
CA ASP A 184 11.24 -1.69 12.71
C ASP A 184 10.42 -1.27 13.93
N ALA A 185 10.14 0.02 14.06
CA ALA A 185 9.35 0.57 15.16
C ALA A 185 8.71 1.90 14.73
N THR A 186 7.83 2.44 15.57
CA THR A 186 7.17 3.72 15.36
C THR A 186 7.16 4.56 16.63
N SER A 187 7.05 5.87 16.48
CA SER A 187 6.73 6.77 17.60
C SER A 187 5.22 6.89 17.87
N ASN A 188 4.37 6.30 17.03
CA ASN A 188 2.92 6.35 17.14
C ASN A 188 2.42 5.37 18.21
N VAL A 189 2.20 5.86 19.42
CA VAL A 189 1.75 5.05 20.57
C VAL A 189 0.42 4.35 20.29
N ARG A 190 -0.53 5.03 19.58
CA ARG A 190 -1.83 4.45 19.25
C ARG A 190 -1.71 3.30 18.25
N ALA A 191 -0.91 3.47 17.20
CA ALA A 191 -0.65 2.40 16.23
C ALA A 191 0.09 1.22 16.88
N GLY A 192 1.06 1.50 17.76
CA GLY A 192 1.73 0.47 18.55
C GLY A 192 0.74 -0.37 19.37
N LYS A 193 -0.20 0.29 20.07
CA LYS A 193 -1.24 -0.39 20.85
C LYS A 193 -2.20 -1.20 19.97
N MET A 194 -2.61 -0.65 18.81
CA MET A 194 -3.60 -1.29 17.93
C MET A 194 -3.06 -2.51 17.19
N PHE A 195 -1.81 -2.43 16.74
CA PHE A 195 -1.23 -3.42 15.82
C PHE A 195 -0.05 -4.21 16.40
N GLY A 196 0.31 -3.95 17.66
CA GLY A 196 1.45 -4.62 18.27
C GLY A 196 2.81 -4.22 17.66
N ILE A 197 2.91 -3.03 17.06
CA ILE A 197 4.16 -2.51 16.51
C ILE A 197 5.04 -2.03 17.66
N PRO A 198 6.36 -2.36 17.71
CA PRO A 198 7.28 -1.82 18.70
C PRO A 198 7.25 -0.29 18.70
N VAL A 199 7.16 0.30 19.89
CA VAL A 199 7.17 1.75 20.04
C VAL A 199 8.56 2.20 20.45
N SER A 200 9.13 3.17 19.73
CA SER A 200 10.43 3.75 19.99
C SER A 200 10.37 5.27 19.79
N GLY A 201 11.15 5.97 20.57
CA GLY A 201 11.26 7.43 20.50
C GLY A 201 12.29 7.92 21.50
N THR A 202 12.54 9.22 21.44
CA THR A 202 13.44 9.93 22.33
C THR A 202 12.71 11.15 22.90
N HIS A 203 13.41 12.17 23.28
CA HIS A 203 12.82 13.47 23.69
C HIS A 203 12.89 14.49 22.53
N ALA A 204 12.18 15.60 22.68
CA ALA A 204 12.21 16.73 21.74
C ALA A 204 13.10 17.87 22.24
N HIS A 205 13.41 18.83 21.35
CA HIS A 205 14.17 20.06 21.72
C HIS A 205 13.54 20.83 22.87
N SER A 206 12.20 20.81 22.98
CA SER A 206 11.48 21.47 24.08
C SER A 206 11.88 20.99 25.48
N LEU A 207 12.33 19.73 25.62
CA LEU A 207 12.88 19.27 26.90
C LEU A 207 14.15 20.05 27.26
N VAL A 208 15.10 20.14 26.31
CA VAL A 208 16.37 20.87 26.52
C VAL A 208 16.09 22.37 26.77
N GLN A 209 15.17 22.94 26.01
CA GLN A 209 14.76 24.36 26.18
C GLN A 209 14.11 24.63 27.53
N ALA A 210 13.35 23.67 28.10
CA ALA A 210 12.72 23.80 29.41
C ALA A 210 13.75 23.94 30.54
N TYR A 211 14.88 23.25 30.42
CA TYR A 211 16.00 23.34 31.35
C TYR A 211 17.00 24.45 30.97
N ARG A 212 16.94 24.98 29.73
CA ARG A 212 17.86 26.01 29.18
C ARG A 212 19.34 25.58 29.17
N ASP A 213 19.62 24.30 29.34
CA ASP A 213 20.95 23.72 29.43
C ASP A 213 20.91 22.26 29.01
N ASP A 214 21.83 21.83 28.13
CA ASP A 214 21.90 20.45 27.65
C ASP A 214 22.21 19.47 28.78
N TYR A 215 23.13 19.82 29.66
CA TYR A 215 23.54 18.94 30.77
C TYR A 215 22.38 18.70 31.76
N GLU A 216 21.73 19.77 32.22
CA GLU A 216 20.61 19.66 33.16
C GLU A 216 19.43 18.89 32.56
N ALA A 217 19.14 19.09 31.29
CA ALA A 217 18.09 18.35 30.60
C ALA A 217 18.41 16.87 30.48
N PHE A 218 19.62 16.54 30.04
CA PHE A 218 20.05 15.14 29.87
C PHE A 218 20.16 14.40 31.20
N LYS A 219 20.63 15.10 32.23
CA LYS A 219 20.67 14.59 33.62
C LYS A 219 19.27 14.28 34.13
N ALA A 220 18.33 15.19 34.02
CA ALA A 220 16.93 14.99 34.42
C ALA A 220 16.28 13.83 33.66
N TYR A 221 16.59 13.69 32.35
CA TYR A 221 16.10 12.57 31.54
C TYR A 221 16.72 11.24 32.02
N ALA A 222 18.01 11.22 32.31
CA ALA A 222 18.74 10.04 32.83
C ALA A 222 18.28 9.61 34.24
N GLU A 223 17.82 10.56 35.07
CA GLU A 223 17.25 10.27 36.40
C GLU A 223 15.90 9.54 36.30
N SER A 224 15.16 9.75 35.20
CA SER A 224 13.82 9.20 35.00
C SER A 224 13.73 8.04 34.00
N HIS A 225 14.78 7.79 33.20
CA HIS A 225 14.80 6.77 32.17
C HIS A 225 16.08 5.93 32.25
N ARG A 226 15.93 4.62 32.08
CA ARG A 226 17.08 3.73 32.00
C ARG A 226 17.72 3.73 30.60
N ASP A 227 16.92 3.69 29.55
CA ASP A 227 17.38 3.72 28.16
C ASP A 227 17.44 5.14 27.65
N CYS A 228 18.63 5.65 27.35
CA CYS A 228 18.86 7.05 27.02
C CYS A 228 19.44 7.22 25.61
N VAL A 229 18.72 7.99 24.79
CA VAL A 229 19.22 8.59 23.54
C VAL A 229 19.01 10.09 23.67
N PHE A 230 20.09 10.86 23.68
CA PHE A 230 20.01 12.33 23.86
C PHE A 230 19.97 13.06 22.52
N LEU A 231 19.04 14.01 22.37
CA LEU A 231 18.94 14.90 21.22
C LEU A 231 19.90 16.07 21.41
N VAL A 232 20.97 16.09 20.59
CA VAL A 232 22.17 16.90 20.88
C VAL A 232 22.29 18.17 20.06
N ASP A 233 21.30 18.49 19.22
CA ASP A 233 21.36 19.63 18.29
C ASP A 233 20.42 20.79 18.68
N THR A 234 20.09 20.94 19.97
CA THR A 234 19.26 22.06 20.43
C THR A 234 20.00 23.39 20.38
N TYR A 235 21.28 23.41 20.74
CA TYR A 235 22.11 24.63 20.74
C TYR A 235 23.36 24.47 19.86
N ASP A 236 24.31 23.65 20.25
CA ASP A 236 25.54 23.35 19.47
C ASP A 236 25.89 21.88 19.64
N ILE A 237 25.87 21.12 18.55
CA ILE A 237 26.10 19.67 18.55
C ILE A 237 27.46 19.33 19.15
N LEU A 238 28.53 19.98 18.67
CA LEU A 238 29.91 19.58 18.93
C LEU A 238 30.48 20.23 20.20
N LYS A 239 30.00 21.41 20.59
CA LYS A 239 30.53 22.17 21.74
C LYS A 239 29.70 22.02 23.00
N SER A 240 28.40 21.67 22.88
CA SER A 240 27.48 21.53 24.00
C SER A 240 26.79 20.19 24.04
N GLY A 241 25.98 19.83 23.05
CA GLY A 241 25.12 18.65 23.06
C GLY A 241 25.88 17.35 23.31
N VAL A 242 26.81 17.00 22.42
CA VAL A 242 27.59 15.72 22.54
C VAL A 242 28.51 15.73 23.77
N PRO A 243 29.27 16.79 24.10
CA PRO A 243 30.04 16.81 25.34
C PRO A 243 29.21 16.62 26.61
N ASN A 244 28.03 17.23 26.69
CA ASN A 244 27.13 17.06 27.83
C ASN A 244 26.48 15.67 27.88
N ALA A 245 26.13 15.09 26.73
CA ALA A 245 25.65 13.72 26.63
C ALA A 245 26.73 12.72 27.16
N ILE A 246 27.96 12.89 26.75
CA ILE A 246 29.12 12.10 27.25
C ILE A 246 29.31 12.30 28.74
N ARG A 247 29.22 13.53 29.23
CA ARG A 247 29.35 13.84 30.66
C ARG A 247 28.31 13.12 31.51
N VAL A 248 27.03 13.21 31.12
CA VAL A 248 25.93 12.54 31.82
C VAL A 248 26.07 11.02 31.72
N ALA A 249 26.44 10.46 30.56
CA ALA A 249 26.68 9.02 30.42
C ALA A 249 27.79 8.50 31.34
N LYS A 250 28.88 9.26 31.52
CA LYS A 250 29.95 8.91 32.46
C LYS A 250 29.51 9.04 33.91
N GLU A 251 28.76 10.09 34.27
CA GLU A 251 28.29 10.33 35.63
C GLU A 251 27.32 9.25 36.11
N PHE A 252 26.41 8.81 35.23
CA PHE A 252 25.43 7.79 35.60
C PHE A 252 25.95 6.37 35.47
N GLY A 253 26.93 6.12 34.59
CA GLY A 253 27.55 4.79 34.44
C GLY A 253 26.49 3.71 34.20
N ASP A 254 26.56 2.61 34.96
CA ASP A 254 25.66 1.47 34.83
C ASP A 254 24.19 1.73 35.26
N LYS A 255 23.90 2.91 35.82
CA LYS A 255 22.53 3.29 36.18
C LYS A 255 21.66 3.51 34.97
N ILE A 256 22.26 3.84 33.83
CA ILE A 256 21.54 4.01 32.55
C ILE A 256 22.17 3.15 31.44
N ASN A 257 21.38 2.83 30.45
CA ASN A 257 21.87 2.31 29.17
C ASN A 257 22.01 3.51 28.20
N PHE A 258 23.22 4.05 28.11
CA PHE A 258 23.48 5.10 27.11
C PHE A 258 23.50 4.49 25.70
N LEU A 259 22.37 4.53 25.01
CA LEU A 259 22.19 3.94 23.69
C LEU A 259 22.80 4.79 22.58
N GLY A 260 22.91 6.10 22.79
CA GLY A 260 23.52 7.00 21.82
C GLY A 260 22.96 8.42 21.81
N VAL A 261 23.16 9.09 20.69
CA VAL A 261 22.74 10.47 20.46
C VAL A 261 21.92 10.61 19.17
N ARG A 262 21.03 11.60 19.12
CA ARG A 262 20.24 11.92 17.92
C ARG A 262 20.59 13.29 17.38
N ILE A 263 20.76 13.34 16.05
CA ILE A 263 21.00 14.55 15.27
C ILE A 263 19.79 14.77 14.38
N ASP A 264 19.18 15.94 14.42
CA ASP A 264 17.97 16.30 13.67
C ASP A 264 18.21 17.45 12.66
N SER A 265 19.42 18.04 12.64
CA SER A 265 19.75 19.21 11.81
C SER A 265 21.23 19.29 11.42
N GLY A 266 21.54 20.19 10.50
CA GLY A 266 22.90 20.44 10.01
C GLY A 266 23.38 19.49 8.91
N ASP A 267 24.66 19.57 8.56
CA ASP A 267 25.28 18.63 7.62
C ASP A 267 25.50 17.29 8.29
N MET A 268 24.57 16.36 8.07
CA MET A 268 24.56 15.05 8.74
C MET A 268 25.77 14.19 8.41
N ALA A 269 26.34 14.29 7.20
CA ALA A 269 27.52 13.53 6.83
C ALA A 269 28.75 14.00 7.62
N TYR A 270 28.93 15.31 7.70
CA TYR A 270 30.03 15.92 8.47
C TYR A 270 29.81 15.73 9.98
N MET A 271 28.62 16.08 10.48
CA MET A 271 28.32 16.03 11.92
C MET A 271 28.41 14.62 12.47
N SER A 272 27.85 13.60 11.78
CA SER A 272 27.93 12.22 12.28
C SER A 272 29.37 11.70 12.41
N LYS A 273 30.29 12.10 11.51
CA LYS A 273 31.71 11.74 11.60
C LYS A 273 32.37 12.38 12.82
N LYS A 274 32.09 13.67 13.08
CA LYS A 274 32.63 14.37 14.25
C LYS A 274 32.04 13.84 15.57
N VAL A 275 30.75 13.58 15.59
CA VAL A 275 30.07 12.98 16.74
C VAL A 275 30.62 11.59 17.03
N ARG A 276 30.84 10.75 16.01
CA ARG A 276 31.44 9.42 16.17
C ARG A 276 32.85 9.52 16.79
N GLN A 277 33.65 10.47 16.31
CA GLN A 277 34.97 10.72 16.86
C GLN A 277 34.93 11.07 18.34
N GLN A 278 34.06 12.01 18.77
CA GLN A 278 33.95 12.40 20.18
C GLN A 278 33.46 11.24 21.06
N LEU A 279 32.50 10.45 20.58
CA LEU A 279 32.00 9.28 21.32
C LEU A 279 33.08 8.21 21.46
N ASP A 280 33.87 7.94 20.44
CA ASP A 280 34.96 6.95 20.48
C ASP A 280 36.09 7.40 21.39
N GLU A 281 36.55 8.66 21.33
CA GLU A 281 37.55 9.24 22.22
C GLU A 281 37.11 9.19 23.70
N ALA A 282 35.79 9.28 23.93
CA ALA A 282 35.24 9.16 25.29
C ALA A 282 35.03 7.73 25.75
N GLY A 283 35.29 6.69 24.92
CA GLY A 283 35.13 5.28 25.21
C GLY A 283 33.76 4.69 24.87
N PHE A 284 32.83 5.48 24.27
CA PHE A 284 31.48 5.03 23.92
C PHE A 284 31.42 4.48 22.48
N THR A 285 32.27 3.52 22.16
CA THR A 285 32.39 2.94 20.80
C THR A 285 31.13 2.18 20.35
N LYS A 286 30.25 1.76 21.27
CA LYS A 286 29.00 1.06 20.98
C LYS A 286 27.77 1.99 20.94
N ALA A 287 27.90 3.24 21.38
CA ALA A 287 26.82 4.21 21.33
C ALA A 287 26.44 4.52 19.87
N LYS A 288 25.15 4.49 19.56
CA LYS A 288 24.63 4.69 18.20
C LYS A 288 24.39 6.16 17.90
N ILE A 289 24.49 6.50 16.62
CA ILE A 289 24.10 7.82 16.10
C ILE A 289 22.79 7.67 15.34
N TYR A 290 21.75 8.32 15.85
CA TYR A 290 20.44 8.40 15.26
C TYR A 290 20.37 9.66 14.40
N ALA A 291 19.87 9.53 13.18
CA ALA A 291 19.55 10.67 12.33
C ALA A 291 18.04 10.79 12.13
N SER A 292 17.52 11.99 12.22
CA SER A 292 16.15 12.33 11.86
C SER A 292 16.17 13.66 11.09
N SER A 293 15.06 14.13 10.60
CA SER A 293 14.84 15.29 9.72
C SER A 293 14.13 14.86 8.44
N ASP A 294 14.25 15.62 7.35
CA ASP A 294 13.60 15.32 6.05
C ASP A 294 14.33 14.21 5.26
N LEU A 295 14.45 13.04 5.88
CA LEU A 295 15.09 11.87 5.29
C LEU A 295 14.14 11.12 4.36
N ASP A 296 14.71 10.62 3.27
CA ASP A 296 14.11 9.67 2.32
C ASP A 296 15.18 8.70 1.80
N GLU A 297 14.81 7.78 0.93
CA GLU A 297 15.73 6.80 0.36
C GLU A 297 16.88 7.44 -0.42
N LYS A 298 16.64 8.57 -1.10
CA LYS A 298 17.68 9.29 -1.87
C LYS A 298 18.69 9.95 -0.94
N THR A 299 18.19 10.60 0.11
CA THR A 299 19.03 11.26 1.12
C THR A 299 19.86 10.24 1.88
N ILE A 300 19.28 9.13 2.32
CA ILE A 300 19.99 8.06 3.05
C ILE A 300 21.09 7.46 2.18
N LEU A 301 20.78 7.11 0.92
CA LEU A 301 21.76 6.57 0.01
C LEU A 301 22.96 7.53 -0.17
N ASN A 302 22.67 8.82 -0.36
CA ASN A 302 23.69 9.84 -0.52
C ASN A 302 24.56 10.01 0.74
N LEU A 303 23.94 10.04 1.93
CA LEU A 303 24.66 10.11 3.21
C LEU A 303 25.59 8.90 3.41
N LYS A 304 25.12 7.69 3.08
CA LYS A 304 25.96 6.47 3.12
C LYS A 304 27.14 6.56 2.13
N MET A 305 26.89 7.02 0.92
CA MET A 305 27.98 7.23 -0.07
C MET A 305 29.02 8.24 0.40
N GLN A 306 28.62 9.26 1.15
CA GLN A 306 29.54 10.23 1.77
C GLN A 306 30.25 9.67 3.01
N GLY A 307 29.97 8.45 3.42
CA GLY A 307 30.55 7.79 4.59
C GLY A 307 30.07 8.36 5.93
N ALA A 308 28.81 8.84 5.98
CA ALA A 308 28.14 9.23 7.23
C ALA A 308 28.19 8.08 8.24
N LYS A 309 28.34 8.40 9.53
CA LYS A 309 28.42 7.46 10.64
C LYS A 309 27.08 7.43 11.39
N ILE A 310 26.03 7.04 10.66
CA ILE A 310 24.66 6.98 11.18
C ILE A 310 24.27 5.50 11.29
N ASP A 311 23.73 5.11 12.42
CA ASP A 311 23.40 3.74 12.75
C ASP A 311 21.88 3.49 12.78
N VAL A 312 21.05 4.54 12.93
CA VAL A 312 19.59 4.43 13.04
C VAL A 312 18.93 5.60 12.31
N TRP A 313 17.91 5.29 11.50
CA TRP A 313 17.21 6.25 10.66
C TRP A 313 15.80 6.52 11.18
N GLY A 314 15.52 7.74 11.63
CA GLY A 314 14.19 8.22 12.02
C GLY A 314 13.54 9.00 10.88
N ILE A 315 12.50 8.44 10.25
CA ILE A 315 11.91 9.00 9.04
C ILE A 315 10.48 9.43 9.30
N GLY A 316 10.17 10.67 8.99
CA GLY A 316 8.87 11.28 9.27
C GLY A 316 8.10 11.64 8.01
N THR A 317 8.12 12.93 7.68
CA THR A 317 7.28 13.57 6.66
C THR A 317 7.30 12.85 5.33
N ARG A 318 8.48 12.61 4.77
CA ARG A 318 8.64 12.07 3.41
C ARG A 318 8.14 10.65 3.25
N LEU A 319 8.13 9.87 4.34
CA LEU A 319 7.57 8.52 4.36
C LEU A 319 6.05 8.55 4.47
N ILE A 320 5.52 9.15 5.58
CA ILE A 320 4.11 9.01 5.92
C ILE A 320 3.17 9.76 4.96
N THR A 321 3.68 10.72 4.22
CA THR A 321 2.92 11.47 3.21
C THR A 321 3.13 10.95 1.79
N ALA A 322 4.01 9.97 1.59
CA ALA A 322 4.49 9.58 0.25
C ALA A 322 4.81 10.82 -0.60
N TYR A 323 5.57 11.73 -0.03
CA TYR A 323 5.83 13.11 -0.42
C TYR A 323 6.06 13.31 -1.94
N ASP A 324 6.78 12.43 -2.59
CA ASP A 324 7.14 12.50 -4.00
C ASP A 324 6.10 11.88 -4.95
N GLN A 325 5.08 11.20 -4.40
CA GLN A 325 3.96 10.68 -5.17
C GLN A 325 2.71 10.55 -4.30
N PRO A 326 1.74 11.48 -4.39
CA PRO A 326 0.61 11.54 -3.47
C PRO A 326 -0.46 10.47 -3.70
N ALA A 327 -0.45 9.78 -4.85
CA ALA A 327 -1.45 8.77 -5.18
C ALA A 327 -0.86 7.61 -5.99
N LEU A 328 -1.32 6.38 -5.72
CA LEU A 328 -0.96 5.19 -6.50
C LEU A 328 -1.67 5.16 -7.86
N GLY A 329 -2.88 5.70 -7.92
CA GLY A 329 -3.68 5.75 -9.14
C GLY A 329 -4.36 4.42 -9.47
N CYS A 330 -4.77 3.65 -8.46
CA CYS A 330 -5.62 2.48 -8.64
C CYS A 330 -6.94 2.86 -9.31
N VAL A 331 -7.44 1.91 -10.09
CA VAL A 331 -8.73 2.00 -10.78
C VAL A 331 -9.53 0.73 -10.51
N TYR A 332 -10.85 0.83 -10.64
CA TYR A 332 -11.79 -0.27 -10.47
C TYR A 332 -12.60 -0.42 -11.75
N LYS A 333 -12.66 -1.61 -12.34
CA LYS A 333 -13.24 -1.80 -13.66
C LYS A 333 -14.13 -3.02 -13.70
N LEU A 334 -15.34 -2.85 -14.27
CA LEU A 334 -16.22 -3.94 -14.65
C LEU A 334 -15.54 -4.74 -15.78
N VAL A 335 -15.38 -6.05 -15.57
CA VAL A 335 -14.69 -6.96 -16.50
C VAL A 335 -15.60 -8.07 -17.03
N SER A 336 -16.71 -8.35 -16.33
CA SER A 336 -17.74 -9.29 -16.79
C SER A 336 -19.08 -8.95 -16.14
N ILE A 337 -20.19 -9.14 -16.85
CA ILE A 337 -21.56 -8.88 -16.39
C ILE A 337 -22.53 -9.90 -17.00
N GLU A 338 -23.55 -10.25 -16.23
CA GLU A 338 -24.64 -11.13 -16.69
C GLU A 338 -25.53 -10.44 -17.72
N ASP A 339 -25.77 -11.09 -18.85
CA ASP A 339 -26.67 -10.63 -19.89
C ASP A 339 -28.15 -10.84 -19.53
N GLU A 340 -29.05 -10.62 -20.50
CA GLU A 340 -30.49 -10.82 -20.32
C GLU A 340 -30.90 -12.30 -20.22
N ASN A 341 -30.02 -13.22 -20.63
CA ASN A 341 -30.24 -14.66 -20.62
C ASN A 341 -29.60 -15.34 -19.39
N GLY A 342 -29.00 -14.58 -18.48
CA GLY A 342 -28.30 -15.09 -17.32
C GLY A 342 -26.88 -15.63 -17.62
N VAL A 343 -26.31 -15.26 -18.77
CA VAL A 343 -24.96 -15.67 -19.19
C VAL A 343 -23.95 -14.58 -18.87
N MET A 344 -22.84 -14.94 -18.25
CA MET A 344 -21.75 -13.97 -18.03
C MET A 344 -21.08 -13.59 -19.33
N VAL A 345 -21.09 -12.31 -19.65
CA VAL A 345 -20.47 -11.71 -20.84
C VAL A 345 -19.33 -10.82 -20.41
N ASP A 346 -18.19 -10.99 -21.04
CA ASP A 346 -17.02 -10.18 -20.74
C ASP A 346 -17.17 -8.78 -21.32
N THR A 347 -16.71 -7.79 -20.56
CA THR A 347 -16.80 -6.38 -20.95
C THR A 347 -15.50 -5.65 -20.65
N MET A 348 -15.29 -4.56 -21.39
CA MET A 348 -14.10 -3.75 -21.25
C MET A 348 -14.33 -2.29 -21.61
N LYS A 349 -13.50 -1.42 -21.06
CA LYS A 349 -13.42 -0.04 -21.53
C LYS A 349 -12.43 0.07 -22.67
N ILE A 350 -12.89 0.56 -23.83
CA ILE A 350 -12.03 1.00 -24.92
C ILE A 350 -11.75 2.50 -24.78
N SER A 351 -10.52 2.89 -25.01
CA SER A 351 -10.06 4.29 -24.90
C SER A 351 -9.07 4.61 -26.02
N ASN A 352 -9.01 5.87 -26.44
CA ASN A 352 -7.98 6.37 -27.35
C ASN A 352 -6.57 6.34 -26.72
N ASN A 353 -6.49 6.23 -25.40
CA ASN A 353 -5.25 6.01 -24.66
C ASN A 353 -5.10 4.51 -24.39
N ALA A 354 -4.11 3.87 -25.01
CA ALA A 354 -3.87 2.43 -24.91
C ALA A 354 -3.71 1.94 -23.46
N GLU A 355 -3.09 2.74 -22.57
CA GLU A 355 -2.94 2.44 -21.14
C GLU A 355 -4.28 2.36 -20.38
N LYS A 356 -5.37 2.87 -20.96
CA LYS A 356 -6.72 2.87 -20.36
C LYS A 356 -7.61 1.74 -20.85
N VAL A 357 -7.12 0.90 -21.76
CA VAL A 357 -7.83 -0.27 -22.26
C VAL A 357 -7.71 -1.39 -21.23
N SER A 358 -8.83 -1.79 -20.60
CA SER A 358 -8.84 -2.87 -19.61
C SER A 358 -8.73 -4.25 -20.27
N THR A 359 -8.40 -5.27 -19.50
CA THR A 359 -8.43 -6.67 -19.97
C THR A 359 -9.74 -7.31 -19.49
N PRO A 360 -10.60 -7.83 -20.38
CA PRO A 360 -11.90 -8.38 -20.01
C PRO A 360 -11.80 -9.73 -19.32
N GLY A 361 -12.92 -10.19 -18.75
CA GLY A 361 -13.11 -11.51 -18.19
C GLY A 361 -12.58 -11.68 -16.76
N LYS A 362 -13.01 -12.77 -16.13
CA LYS A 362 -12.53 -13.20 -14.81
C LYS A 362 -11.15 -13.82 -14.94
N LYS A 363 -10.17 -13.31 -14.20
CA LYS A 363 -8.76 -13.69 -14.32
C LYS A 363 -8.15 -14.12 -13.00
N GLN A 364 -7.06 -14.88 -13.07
CA GLN A 364 -6.12 -15.13 -11.99
C GLN A 364 -4.74 -14.63 -12.41
N VAL A 365 -4.00 -14.11 -11.44
CA VAL A 365 -2.58 -13.78 -11.59
C VAL A 365 -1.76 -14.93 -11.01
N TRP A 366 -0.81 -15.43 -11.77
CA TRP A 366 0.06 -16.54 -11.38
C TRP A 366 1.50 -16.06 -11.33
N ARG A 367 2.12 -16.10 -10.15
CA ARG A 367 3.56 -15.85 -10.04
C ARG A 367 4.31 -17.10 -10.47
N ILE A 368 5.16 -16.91 -11.47
CA ILE A 368 5.99 -17.98 -12.02
C ILE A 368 7.35 -17.92 -11.35
N THR A 369 7.69 -18.96 -10.61
CA THR A 369 8.95 -19.05 -9.86
C THR A 369 9.78 -20.22 -10.40
N ARG A 370 11.03 -19.96 -10.69
CA ARG A 370 11.97 -20.99 -11.13
C ARG A 370 12.36 -21.91 -9.98
N ASN A 371 12.24 -23.24 -10.16
CA ASN A 371 12.46 -24.20 -9.09
C ASN A 371 13.94 -24.32 -8.67
N SER A 372 14.88 -24.07 -9.59
CA SER A 372 16.31 -24.26 -9.34
C SER A 372 16.89 -23.29 -8.29
N ASP A 373 16.34 -22.08 -8.14
CA ASP A 373 16.86 -21.04 -7.25
C ASP A 373 15.79 -20.19 -6.55
N GLY A 374 14.51 -20.48 -6.78
CA GLY A 374 13.40 -19.77 -6.17
C GLY A 374 13.19 -18.34 -6.69
N LYS A 375 13.84 -17.96 -7.80
CA LYS A 375 13.69 -16.61 -8.37
C LYS A 375 12.43 -16.48 -9.21
N SER A 376 11.80 -15.30 -9.11
CA SER A 376 10.60 -14.98 -9.87
C SER A 376 10.93 -14.71 -11.33
N GLU A 377 10.24 -15.42 -12.23
CA GLU A 377 10.37 -15.27 -13.68
C GLU A 377 9.41 -14.24 -14.27
N GLY A 378 8.34 -13.94 -13.57
CA GLY A 378 7.31 -12.98 -13.98
C GLY A 378 5.95 -13.37 -13.45
N ASP A 379 4.96 -12.51 -13.68
CA ASP A 379 3.56 -12.79 -13.40
C ASP A 379 2.80 -13.06 -14.69
N TYR A 380 1.95 -14.07 -14.65
CA TYR A 380 1.19 -14.57 -15.79
C TYR A 380 -0.30 -14.43 -15.50
N ILE A 381 -0.97 -13.54 -16.24
CA ILE A 381 -2.40 -13.30 -16.12
C ILE A 381 -3.14 -14.24 -17.06
N ALA A 382 -3.94 -15.11 -16.50
CA ALA A 382 -4.69 -16.13 -17.24
C ALA A 382 -6.19 -16.03 -16.91
N LEU A 383 -7.06 -16.48 -17.82
CA LEU A 383 -8.47 -16.63 -17.52
C LEU A 383 -8.67 -17.63 -16.38
N TRP A 384 -9.79 -17.51 -15.68
CA TRP A 384 -10.06 -18.26 -14.46
C TRP A 384 -10.03 -19.78 -14.63
N ASP A 385 -10.34 -20.26 -15.81
CA ASP A 385 -10.37 -21.69 -16.18
C ASP A 385 -9.01 -22.24 -16.63
N GLU A 386 -8.01 -21.40 -16.80
CA GLU A 386 -6.65 -21.83 -17.17
C GLU A 386 -5.86 -22.28 -15.94
N ARG A 387 -5.01 -23.29 -16.13
CA ARG A 387 -4.23 -23.91 -15.07
C ARG A 387 -2.75 -23.97 -15.45
N PRO A 388 -2.04 -22.82 -15.38
CA PRO A 388 -0.59 -22.77 -15.67
C PRO A 388 0.24 -23.66 -14.74
N ASP A 389 -0.25 -23.93 -13.53
CA ASP A 389 0.34 -24.80 -12.53
C ASP A 389 0.36 -26.31 -12.94
N GLN A 390 -0.30 -26.66 -14.03
CA GLN A 390 -0.36 -28.03 -14.57
C GLN A 390 0.45 -28.20 -15.87
N LEU A 391 1.17 -27.15 -16.30
CA LEU A 391 1.94 -27.17 -17.54
C LEU A 391 3.42 -27.49 -17.27
N ASP A 392 4.05 -28.28 -18.13
CA ASP A 392 5.48 -28.60 -18.08
C ASP A 392 6.35 -27.46 -18.63
N GLU A 393 5.79 -26.64 -19.51
CA GLU A 393 6.41 -25.44 -20.07
C GLU A 393 5.37 -24.33 -20.25
N LEU A 394 5.81 -23.10 -20.07
CA LEU A 394 4.97 -21.91 -20.15
C LEU A 394 5.59 -20.90 -21.10
N PHE A 395 4.86 -20.53 -22.15
CA PHE A 395 5.25 -19.45 -23.05
C PHE A 395 4.71 -18.13 -22.51
N MET A 396 5.59 -17.23 -22.18
CA MET A 396 5.31 -15.89 -21.66
C MET A 396 5.72 -14.83 -22.69
N PHE A 397 4.87 -13.82 -22.91
CA PHE A 397 5.17 -12.74 -23.85
C PHE A 397 4.56 -11.43 -23.40
N HIS A 398 5.28 -10.35 -23.67
CA HIS A 398 4.81 -9.00 -23.34
C HIS A 398 3.56 -8.63 -24.15
N PRO A 399 2.44 -8.22 -23.51
CA PRO A 399 1.16 -8.05 -24.17
C PRO A 399 1.08 -6.91 -25.21
N VAL A 400 2.08 -6.04 -25.25
CA VAL A 400 2.20 -4.94 -26.23
C VAL A 400 3.36 -5.20 -27.20
N TYR A 401 4.50 -5.62 -26.69
CA TYR A 401 5.70 -5.90 -27.47
C TYR A 401 5.90 -7.42 -27.58
N THR A 402 5.06 -8.09 -28.33
CA THR A 402 4.96 -9.57 -28.39
C THR A 402 6.23 -10.28 -28.83
N TYR A 403 7.18 -9.56 -29.44
CA TYR A 403 8.53 -10.07 -29.75
C TYR A 403 9.42 -10.23 -28.49
N ILE A 404 9.06 -9.59 -27.39
CA ILE A 404 9.70 -9.82 -26.08
C ILE A 404 8.97 -11.02 -25.46
N ASN A 405 9.59 -12.18 -25.50
CA ASN A 405 8.99 -13.41 -25.03
C ASN A 405 10.05 -14.38 -24.50
N LYS A 406 9.58 -15.36 -23.73
CA LYS A 406 10.40 -16.48 -23.24
C LYS A 406 9.55 -17.71 -22.99
N THR A 407 10.19 -18.88 -23.04
CA THR A 407 9.60 -20.15 -22.58
C THR A 407 10.24 -20.55 -21.26
N VAL A 408 9.44 -20.72 -20.23
CA VAL A 408 9.88 -21.14 -18.90
C VAL A 408 9.59 -22.61 -18.71
N LYS A 409 10.58 -23.35 -18.19
CA LYS A 409 10.50 -24.77 -17.82
C LYS A 409 10.98 -24.94 -16.38
N ASP A 410 10.62 -26.02 -15.73
CA ASP A 410 10.98 -26.32 -14.34
C ASP A 410 10.63 -25.16 -13.40
N PHE A 411 9.35 -24.86 -13.33
CA PHE A 411 8.79 -23.75 -12.56
C PHE A 411 7.65 -24.20 -11.65
N THR A 412 7.34 -23.36 -10.68
CA THR A 412 6.11 -23.40 -9.89
C THR A 412 5.26 -22.19 -10.24
N ALA A 413 3.97 -22.37 -10.53
CA ALA A 413 3.01 -21.29 -10.71
C ALA A 413 2.12 -21.18 -9.46
N ARG A 414 2.21 -20.06 -8.76
CA ARG A 414 1.45 -19.79 -7.53
C ARG A 414 0.36 -18.73 -7.80
N PRO A 415 -0.92 -19.02 -7.47
CA PRO A 415 -1.98 -18.03 -7.64
C PRO A 415 -1.83 -16.89 -6.61
N ILE A 416 -1.89 -15.64 -7.09
CA ILE A 416 -1.76 -14.43 -6.26
C ILE A 416 -3.07 -14.06 -5.59
N LEU A 417 -4.20 -14.14 -6.33
CA LEU A 417 -5.51 -13.79 -5.79
C LEU A 417 -6.05 -14.93 -4.93
N GLN A 418 -6.06 -14.71 -3.62
CA GLN A 418 -6.59 -15.64 -2.62
C GLN A 418 -8.05 -15.33 -2.32
N LYS A 419 -8.83 -16.33 -1.93
CA LYS A 419 -10.22 -16.16 -1.48
C LYS A 419 -10.23 -15.44 -0.14
N ILE A 420 -10.89 -14.28 -0.06
CA ILE A 420 -11.04 -13.48 1.17
C ILE A 420 -12.47 -13.60 1.72
N PHE A 421 -13.46 -13.38 0.85
CA PHE A 421 -14.87 -13.60 1.12
C PHE A 421 -15.45 -14.58 0.09
N GLU A 422 -16.34 -15.42 0.52
CA GLU A 422 -17.12 -16.35 -0.33
C GLU A 422 -18.59 -16.28 0.10
N ASN A 423 -19.46 -15.83 -0.81
CA ASN A 423 -20.88 -15.63 -0.56
C ASN A 423 -21.17 -14.80 0.71
N GLY A 424 -20.54 -13.64 0.84
CA GLY A 424 -20.67 -12.70 1.95
C GLY A 424 -19.94 -13.11 3.25
N LYS A 425 -19.35 -14.30 3.30
CA LYS A 425 -18.67 -14.79 4.50
C LYS A 425 -17.15 -14.73 4.33
N ARG A 426 -16.47 -14.21 5.34
CA ARG A 426 -15.01 -14.25 5.38
C ARG A 426 -14.53 -15.70 5.50
N VAL A 427 -13.64 -16.09 4.60
CA VAL A 427 -12.98 -17.42 4.58
C VAL A 427 -11.46 -17.32 4.77
N TYR A 428 -10.91 -16.11 4.78
CA TYR A 428 -9.49 -15.83 4.99
C TYR A 428 -9.19 -15.46 6.43
N GLU A 429 -8.22 -16.11 7.04
CA GLU A 429 -7.70 -15.75 8.35
C GLU A 429 -6.62 -14.68 8.20
N LEU A 430 -6.81 -13.53 8.86
CA LEU A 430 -5.86 -12.44 8.81
C LEU A 430 -4.58 -12.81 9.57
N PRO A 431 -3.40 -12.81 8.93
CA PRO A 431 -2.15 -13.13 9.60
C PRO A 431 -1.74 -12.01 10.57
N LYS A 432 -0.83 -12.33 11.48
CA LYS A 432 -0.23 -11.31 12.35
C LYS A 432 0.66 -10.38 11.53
N LEU A 433 0.75 -9.12 11.97
CA LEU A 433 1.49 -8.10 11.24
C LEU A 433 2.99 -8.46 11.05
N GLN A 434 3.59 -9.17 12.01
CA GLN A 434 4.97 -9.67 11.92
C GLN A 434 5.12 -10.74 10.83
N GLU A 435 4.11 -11.59 10.65
CA GLU A 435 4.07 -12.63 9.60
C GLU A 435 3.97 -11.98 8.22
N ILE A 436 3.16 -10.91 8.09
CA ILE A 436 3.05 -10.11 6.86
C ILE A 436 4.39 -9.49 6.49
N LYS A 437 5.09 -8.90 7.48
CA LYS A 437 6.42 -8.31 7.26
C LYS A 437 7.44 -9.36 6.81
N ALA A 438 7.47 -10.52 7.46
CA ALA A 438 8.36 -11.61 7.09
C ALA A 438 8.06 -12.14 5.67
N TYR A 439 6.78 -12.35 5.36
CA TYR A 439 6.35 -12.75 4.02
C TYR A 439 6.79 -11.76 2.94
N LYS A 440 6.66 -10.45 3.19
CA LYS A 440 7.15 -9.42 2.28
C LYS A 440 8.66 -9.53 2.06
N ASP A 441 9.44 -9.81 3.10
CA ASP A 441 10.90 -9.97 2.98
C ASP A 441 11.25 -11.18 2.10
N GLU A 442 10.56 -12.32 2.26
CA GLU A 442 10.70 -13.50 1.40
C GLU A 442 10.39 -13.18 -0.07
N GLN A 443 9.31 -12.42 -0.32
CA GLN A 443 8.96 -12.02 -1.69
C GLN A 443 10.02 -11.12 -2.33
N ILE A 444 10.61 -10.19 -1.58
CA ILE A 444 11.72 -9.34 -2.06
C ILE A 444 12.96 -10.17 -2.36
N GLU A 445 13.27 -11.18 -1.56
CA GLU A 445 14.40 -12.07 -1.80
C GLU A 445 14.23 -12.89 -3.09
N ALA A 446 12.99 -13.26 -3.42
CA ALA A 446 12.67 -13.99 -4.65
C ALA A 446 12.83 -13.13 -5.91
N LEU A 447 12.83 -11.81 -5.83
CA LEU A 447 13.11 -10.95 -6.98
C LEU A 447 14.60 -10.96 -7.37
N TRP A 448 14.86 -10.77 -8.65
CA TRP A 448 16.19 -10.48 -9.16
C TRP A 448 16.64 -9.07 -8.75
N ASP A 449 17.95 -8.85 -8.62
CA ASP A 449 18.51 -7.58 -8.13
C ASP A 449 18.20 -6.41 -9.06
N GLU A 450 18.09 -6.64 -10.36
CA GLU A 450 17.74 -5.63 -11.36
C GLU A 450 16.37 -5.00 -11.14
N TYR A 451 15.39 -5.74 -10.61
CA TYR A 451 14.04 -5.21 -10.28
C TYR A 451 14.01 -4.43 -8.95
N LYS A 452 15.05 -4.58 -8.13
CA LYS A 452 15.14 -3.95 -6.80
C LYS A 452 15.90 -2.62 -6.81
N ARG A 453 16.45 -2.20 -7.93
CA ARG A 453 17.23 -0.95 -8.03
C ARG A 453 16.39 0.26 -7.64
N ILE A 454 17.00 1.17 -6.88
CA ILE A 454 16.35 2.44 -6.49
C ILE A 454 16.28 3.40 -7.68
N LEU A 455 17.24 3.33 -8.59
CA LEU A 455 17.27 4.11 -9.82
C LEU A 455 17.26 3.18 -11.02
N ASN A 456 16.37 3.48 -11.96
CA ASN A 456 16.24 2.76 -13.22
C ASN A 456 16.17 1.23 -13.04
N PRO A 457 15.20 0.72 -12.25
CA PRO A 457 14.99 -0.71 -12.16
C PRO A 457 14.57 -1.29 -13.51
N GLU A 458 14.90 -2.55 -13.75
CA GLU A 458 14.38 -3.28 -14.91
C GLU A 458 12.87 -3.49 -14.78
N GLN A 459 12.17 -3.58 -15.89
CA GLN A 459 10.74 -3.83 -15.92
C GLN A 459 10.46 -5.31 -15.65
N TYR A 460 9.72 -5.58 -14.58
CA TYR A 460 9.27 -6.93 -14.25
C TYR A 460 8.23 -7.43 -15.26
N PRO A 461 8.35 -8.67 -15.78
CA PRO A 461 7.39 -9.21 -16.74
C PRO A 461 6.02 -9.43 -16.11
N VAL A 462 4.99 -8.82 -16.70
CA VAL A 462 3.57 -9.06 -16.41
C VAL A 462 2.91 -9.40 -17.73
N ASP A 463 2.74 -10.68 -17.95
CA ASP A 463 2.38 -11.23 -19.25
C ASP A 463 0.94 -11.79 -19.25
N LEU A 464 0.32 -11.84 -20.41
CA LEU A 464 -0.99 -12.46 -20.59
C LEU A 464 -0.85 -13.89 -21.12
N SER A 465 -1.77 -14.76 -20.74
CA SER A 465 -1.93 -16.02 -21.46
C SER A 465 -2.35 -15.76 -22.91
N GLN A 466 -2.02 -16.67 -23.82
CA GLN A 466 -2.46 -16.54 -25.21
C GLN A 466 -3.98 -16.42 -25.31
N LYS A 467 -4.71 -17.22 -24.53
CA LYS A 467 -6.18 -17.17 -24.48
C LYS A 467 -6.70 -15.83 -23.99
N THR A 468 -6.14 -15.29 -22.92
CA THR A 468 -6.50 -13.94 -22.40
C THR A 468 -6.19 -12.83 -23.42
N TYR A 469 -5.06 -12.93 -24.10
CA TYR A 469 -4.65 -11.98 -25.13
C TYR A 469 -5.59 -12.00 -26.32
N ASP A 470 -5.89 -13.20 -26.87
CA ASP A 470 -6.79 -13.37 -28.02
C ASP A 470 -8.20 -12.90 -27.69
N GLN A 471 -8.71 -13.21 -26.52
CA GLN A 471 -10.01 -12.75 -26.03
C GLN A 471 -10.06 -11.22 -25.94
N LYS A 472 -9.01 -10.59 -25.43
CA LYS A 472 -8.92 -9.13 -25.39
C LYS A 472 -9.00 -8.50 -26.79
N LEU A 473 -8.29 -9.07 -27.75
CA LEU A 473 -8.32 -8.57 -29.14
C LEU A 473 -9.69 -8.80 -29.80
N ALA A 474 -10.30 -9.95 -29.58
CA ALA A 474 -11.64 -10.26 -30.06
C ALA A 474 -12.69 -9.29 -29.50
N SER A 475 -12.67 -9.05 -28.19
CA SER A 475 -13.58 -8.08 -27.55
C SER A 475 -13.40 -6.65 -28.07
N ILE A 476 -12.17 -6.21 -28.36
CA ILE A 476 -11.92 -4.91 -28.97
C ILE A 476 -12.55 -4.84 -30.36
N ALA A 477 -12.41 -5.88 -31.18
CA ALA A 477 -12.94 -5.92 -32.52
C ALA A 477 -14.48 -5.92 -32.51
N GLU A 478 -15.10 -6.73 -31.65
CA GLU A 478 -16.55 -6.83 -31.50
C GLU A 478 -17.18 -5.50 -31.07
N ILE A 479 -16.66 -4.87 -29.98
CA ILE A 479 -17.20 -3.58 -29.51
C ILE A 479 -17.06 -2.47 -30.57
N ARG A 480 -15.94 -2.45 -31.29
CA ARG A 480 -15.76 -1.47 -32.37
C ARG A 480 -16.76 -1.67 -33.51
N GLU A 481 -17.03 -2.91 -33.86
CA GLU A 481 -18.02 -3.22 -34.89
C GLU A 481 -19.46 -2.87 -34.46
N GLU A 482 -19.83 -3.18 -33.22
CA GLU A 482 -21.11 -2.77 -32.65
C GLU A 482 -21.30 -1.25 -32.68
N VAL A 483 -20.28 -0.49 -32.26
CA VAL A 483 -20.31 0.98 -32.25
C VAL A 483 -20.47 1.50 -33.68
N ARG A 484 -19.79 0.91 -34.67
CA ARG A 484 -19.90 1.26 -36.08
C ARG A 484 -21.33 1.05 -36.57
N LEU A 485 -21.91 -0.13 -36.33
CA LEU A 485 -23.27 -0.46 -36.77
C LEU A 485 -24.34 0.46 -36.14
N LYS A 486 -24.23 0.70 -34.81
CA LYS A 486 -25.13 1.63 -34.13
C LYS A 486 -25.02 3.07 -34.66
N SER A 487 -23.80 3.52 -34.95
CA SER A 487 -23.56 4.85 -35.54
C SER A 487 -24.17 5.00 -36.92
N GLU A 488 -24.07 3.98 -37.78
CA GLU A 488 -24.69 3.97 -39.11
C GLU A 488 -26.23 3.96 -39.03
N GLN A 489 -26.80 3.23 -38.05
CA GLN A 489 -28.23 3.22 -37.81
C GLN A 489 -28.74 4.60 -37.37
N LEU A 490 -28.09 5.23 -36.39
CA LEU A 490 -28.43 6.59 -35.96
C LEU A 490 -28.33 7.62 -37.08
N ALA A 491 -27.32 7.50 -37.95
CA ALA A 491 -27.18 8.40 -39.09
C ALA A 491 -28.34 8.24 -40.09
N LYS A 492 -28.84 7.00 -40.30
CA LYS A 492 -30.02 6.73 -41.13
C LYS A 492 -31.33 7.24 -40.52
N GLU A 493 -31.46 7.17 -39.19
CA GLU A 493 -32.62 7.69 -38.44
C GLU A 493 -32.68 9.23 -38.47
N ASN A 494 -31.53 9.89 -38.31
CA ASN A 494 -31.41 11.36 -38.35
C ASN A 494 -31.54 11.94 -39.78
N ALA A 495 -31.43 11.12 -40.81
CA ALA A 495 -31.60 11.54 -42.22
C ALA A 495 -33.07 11.41 -42.72
N LYS A 496 -33.96 10.87 -41.90
CA LYS A 496 -35.41 10.80 -42.12
C LYS A 496 -36.13 11.95 -41.42
#